data_15209feafe7235165d81e2770584933e
#
_entry.id   15209feafe7235165d81e2770584933e
#
_cell.length_a   1.000
_cell.length_b   1.000
_cell.length_c   1.000
_cell.angle_alpha   90.00
_cell.angle_beta   90.00
_cell.angle_gamma   90.00
#
_symmetry.space_group_name_H-M   'P 1'
#
loop_
_entity.id
_entity.type
_entity.pdbx_description
1 polymer ?
#
loop_
_entity_poly.entity_id
_entity_poly.type
_entity_poly.pdbx_seq_one_letter_code
_entity_poly.pdbx_strand_id
1 'polypeptide(L)'
;MIFSNIRGSGNSWRRLEAGKMVVASHGRVIWNSDKKSSNYGGHKFQEKPVAASVIKMGVEFLERVLYIVHETKYTYQNTVNLSKHIIKMKPVIDAKQKLFSHSLDISVACDKEEYVDVFGNDVMFLKTREPYTEFTVKMETKVAVSTNYYIRKKSINNRATMPIAWMPWQRQMMAPYLLSVELPQTQLEELMDYAVSFVKRNDSNVMAILDDINKTIFYEYKYVSGSTNLTTTAYDVYVTRQGVCQDFSNLFICLARLLGIPARYRSGYIFNGGNYSNTAMSDATHAWVEVYIPWIGWVGYDPTNGCEVNSDHVRIACGRHYIDATPTAGTIYRGGGSETLSIDVKVFDITE
;
A
#
# COMPACT_ATOMS: atom_id res chain seq x y z
N MET A 1 3.33 -15.81 -14.93
CA MET A 1 2.10 -16.49 -15.38
C MET A 1 2.51 -17.52 -16.42
N ILE A 2 2.26 -18.78 -16.18
CA ILE A 2 2.66 -19.88 -17.07
C ILE A 2 1.46 -20.15 -18.00
N PHE A 3 1.58 -19.84 -19.28
CA PHE A 3 0.59 -20.26 -20.27
C PHE A 3 0.87 -21.69 -20.68
N SER A 4 -0.07 -22.59 -20.44
CA SER A 4 0.05 -24.00 -20.80
C SER A 4 -0.26 -24.32 -22.27
N ASN A 5 -0.80 -23.35 -23.04
CA ASN A 5 -1.26 -23.60 -24.41
C ASN A 5 -0.96 -22.43 -25.36
N ILE A 6 -0.23 -22.71 -26.44
CA ILE A 6 0.02 -21.77 -27.54
C ILE A 6 -0.60 -22.36 -28.81
N ARG A 7 -1.46 -21.58 -29.49
CA ARG A 7 -2.07 -21.99 -30.75
C ARG A 7 -1.08 -21.78 -31.90
N GLY A 8 -0.67 -22.84 -32.58
CA GLY A 8 0.09 -22.77 -33.83
C GLY A 8 -0.81 -22.56 -35.06
N SER A 9 -0.26 -22.27 -36.20
CA SER A 9 -0.96 -22.06 -37.50
C SER A 9 -1.56 -23.33 -38.12
N GLY A 10 -1.96 -24.25 -37.34
CA GLY A 10 -2.79 -25.44 -37.65
C GLY A 10 -3.49 -25.84 -36.37
N ASN A 11 -4.67 -26.38 -36.46
CA ASN A 11 -5.57 -26.70 -35.34
C ASN A 11 -5.02 -27.69 -34.29
N SER A 12 -3.70 -27.72 -34.04
CA SER A 12 -3.07 -28.60 -33.07
C SER A 12 -2.49 -27.81 -31.87
N TRP A 13 -2.97 -28.12 -30.69
CA TRP A 13 -2.41 -27.66 -29.42
C TRP A 13 -1.30 -28.59 -29.00
N ARG A 14 -0.13 -28.05 -28.61
CA ARG A 14 0.91 -28.82 -27.94
C ARG A 14 0.96 -28.44 -26.47
N ARG A 15 0.92 -29.44 -25.61
CA ARG A 15 1.16 -29.26 -24.17
C ARG A 15 2.65 -29.01 -23.96
N LEU A 16 2.98 -27.97 -23.20
CA LEU A 16 4.34 -27.76 -22.70
C LEU A 16 4.61 -28.72 -21.52
N GLU A 17 5.72 -29.42 -21.56
CA GLU A 17 6.18 -30.25 -20.45
C GLU A 17 6.57 -29.37 -19.26
N ALA A 18 6.50 -29.93 -18.04
CA ALA A 18 6.90 -29.22 -16.84
C ALA A 18 8.38 -28.76 -16.92
N GLY A 19 8.64 -27.51 -16.61
CA GLY A 19 9.98 -26.90 -16.71
C GLY A 19 10.35 -26.33 -18.08
N LYS A 20 9.45 -26.44 -19.07
CA LYS A 20 9.65 -25.85 -20.41
C LYS A 20 9.04 -24.47 -20.50
N MET A 21 9.71 -23.53 -21.16
CA MET A 21 9.25 -22.18 -21.37
C MET A 21 9.32 -21.80 -22.85
N VAL A 22 8.28 -21.10 -23.32
CA VAL A 22 8.20 -20.53 -24.65
C VAL A 22 7.85 -19.05 -24.53
N VAL A 23 8.59 -18.20 -25.19
CA VAL A 23 8.28 -16.77 -25.30
C VAL A 23 7.75 -16.49 -26.69
N ALA A 24 6.57 -15.89 -26.77
CA ALA A 24 5.95 -15.50 -28.02
C ALA A 24 5.59 -14.02 -28.03
N SER A 25 5.73 -13.37 -29.17
CA SER A 25 5.30 -11.99 -29.40
C SER A 25 4.56 -11.91 -30.73
N HIS A 26 3.41 -11.20 -30.73
CA HIS A 26 2.55 -11.03 -31.92
C HIS A 26 2.24 -12.34 -32.66
N GLY A 27 1.95 -13.41 -31.88
CA GLY A 27 1.60 -14.73 -32.42
C GLY A 27 2.80 -15.55 -32.93
N ARG A 28 4.03 -15.07 -32.79
CA ARG A 28 5.26 -15.79 -33.16
C ARG A 28 6.04 -16.22 -31.94
N VAL A 29 6.52 -17.47 -31.94
CA VAL A 29 7.46 -17.95 -30.92
C VAL A 29 8.82 -17.29 -31.17
N ILE A 30 9.29 -16.49 -30.21
CA ILE A 30 10.57 -15.80 -30.29
C ILE A 30 11.69 -16.50 -29.52
N TRP A 31 11.31 -17.37 -28.57
CA TRP A 31 12.24 -18.19 -27.81
C TRP A 31 11.58 -19.46 -27.29
N ASN A 32 12.35 -20.56 -27.20
CA ASN A 32 11.88 -21.85 -26.67
C ASN A 32 13.03 -22.54 -25.95
N SER A 33 12.82 -23.02 -24.72
CA SER A 33 13.80 -23.74 -23.91
C SER A 33 14.35 -25.04 -24.55
N ASP A 34 13.66 -25.61 -25.53
CA ASP A 34 14.06 -26.86 -26.18
C ASP A 34 15.04 -26.68 -27.34
N LYS A 35 15.24 -25.46 -27.82
CA LYS A 35 16.15 -25.20 -28.95
C LYS A 35 17.45 -24.59 -28.46
N LYS A 36 18.49 -25.39 -28.37
CA LYS A 36 19.87 -24.90 -28.44
C LYS A 36 19.98 -24.09 -29.73
N SER A 37 20.29 -22.80 -29.63
CA SER A 37 20.41 -21.81 -30.66
C SER A 37 20.64 -22.38 -32.09
N SER A 38 19.61 -22.43 -32.92
CA SER A 38 19.74 -22.57 -34.34
C SER A 38 18.91 -21.49 -35.02
N ASN A 39 19.63 -20.53 -35.60
CA ASN A 39 19.25 -19.61 -36.66
C ASN A 39 17.75 -19.38 -36.91
N TYR A 40 17.18 -18.39 -36.27
CA TYR A 40 16.03 -17.69 -36.81
C TYR A 40 16.49 -16.36 -37.39
N GLY A 41 16.45 -16.28 -38.71
CA GLY A 41 16.49 -15.11 -39.58
C GLY A 41 17.34 -13.92 -39.08
N GLY A 42 18.60 -13.92 -39.43
CA GLY A 42 19.28 -12.75 -39.93
C GLY A 42 19.66 -11.60 -38.99
N HIS A 43 19.71 -11.76 -37.67
CA HIS A 43 20.54 -10.92 -36.83
C HIS A 43 21.28 -11.81 -35.85
N LYS A 44 22.55 -12.06 -36.11
CA LYS A 44 23.50 -12.54 -35.13
C LYS A 44 23.53 -11.49 -34.01
N PHE A 45 22.85 -11.76 -32.90
CA PHE A 45 23.30 -11.19 -31.64
C PHE A 45 24.63 -11.86 -31.36
N GLN A 46 25.71 -11.19 -31.70
CA GLN A 46 26.98 -11.46 -31.07
C GLN A 46 26.73 -11.16 -29.58
N GLU A 47 26.74 -12.22 -28.77
CA GLU A 47 27.07 -12.11 -27.36
C GLU A 47 28.50 -11.56 -27.31
N LYS A 48 28.67 -10.26 -27.44
CA LYS A 48 29.77 -9.63 -26.74
C LYS A 48 29.48 -9.90 -25.26
N PRO A 49 30.48 -10.42 -24.53
CA PRO A 49 30.41 -10.36 -23.11
C PRO A 49 30.14 -8.89 -22.82
N VAL A 50 28.96 -8.55 -22.35
CA VAL A 50 28.71 -7.26 -21.71
C VAL A 50 29.60 -7.36 -20.49
N ALA A 51 30.88 -6.93 -20.72
CA ALA A 51 31.68 -6.50 -19.61
C ALA A 51 30.71 -5.64 -18.83
N ALA A 52 30.51 -5.96 -17.58
CA ALA A 52 29.78 -5.18 -16.63
C ALA A 52 30.44 -3.80 -16.49
N SER A 53 30.42 -3.01 -17.55
CA SER A 53 30.39 -1.58 -17.47
C SER A 53 29.01 -1.27 -16.89
N VAL A 54 28.90 -1.51 -15.59
CA VAL A 54 28.05 -0.71 -14.74
C VAL A 54 28.31 0.71 -15.19
N ILE A 55 27.40 1.25 -16.03
CA ILE A 55 27.28 2.67 -16.19
C ILE A 55 26.98 3.13 -14.76
N LYS A 56 28.04 3.54 -14.06
CA LYS A 56 27.95 4.41 -12.89
C LYS A 56 27.42 5.75 -13.40
N MET A 57 26.15 5.78 -13.82
CA MET A 57 25.34 6.95 -13.59
C MET A 57 25.34 7.07 -12.07
N GLY A 58 25.88 8.15 -11.55
CA GLY A 58 25.90 8.47 -10.13
C GLY A 58 24.47 8.70 -9.61
N VAL A 59 23.70 7.66 -9.59
CA VAL A 59 22.46 7.57 -8.84
C VAL A 59 22.90 7.07 -7.48
N GLU A 60 23.13 7.99 -6.57
CA GLU A 60 23.19 7.67 -5.16
C GLU A 60 21.93 6.87 -4.83
N PHE A 61 22.11 5.60 -4.47
CA PHE A 61 21.06 4.76 -3.95
C PHE A 61 20.75 5.26 -2.55
N LEU A 62 19.85 6.23 -2.45
CA LEU A 62 19.37 6.70 -1.17
C LEU A 62 18.50 5.60 -0.54
N GLU A 63 19.14 4.78 0.26
CA GLU A 63 18.45 3.95 1.25
C GLU A 63 18.40 4.76 2.55
N ARG A 64 17.21 4.95 3.10
CA ARG A 64 17.04 5.49 4.43
C ARG A 64 16.86 4.35 5.40
N VAL A 65 17.64 4.32 6.47
CA VAL A 65 17.51 3.32 7.53
C VAL A 65 16.81 3.97 8.72
N LEU A 66 15.62 3.44 9.03
CA LEU A 66 14.78 3.96 10.10
C LEU A 66 14.70 2.97 11.25
N TYR A 67 14.74 3.49 12.47
CA TYR A 67 14.45 2.76 13.71
C TYR A 67 13.14 3.29 14.28
N ILE A 68 12.20 2.37 14.54
CA ILE A 68 10.84 2.68 14.95
C ILE A 68 10.57 2.01 16.28
N VAL A 69 10.05 2.78 17.22
CA VAL A 69 9.49 2.29 18.48
C VAL A 69 8.02 2.68 18.49
N HIS A 70 7.15 1.69 18.65
CA HIS A 70 5.71 1.91 18.75
C HIS A 70 5.16 1.16 19.96
N GLU A 71 4.53 1.89 20.86
CA GLU A 71 3.83 1.35 22.01
C GLU A 71 2.34 1.70 21.94
N THR A 72 1.48 0.69 22.03
CA THR A 72 0.04 0.83 22.17
C THR A 72 -0.38 0.24 23.50
N LYS A 73 -0.99 1.05 24.36
CA LYS A 73 -1.45 0.66 25.69
C LYS A 73 -2.96 0.85 25.82
N TYR A 74 -3.64 -0.23 26.15
CA TYR A 74 -5.05 -0.25 26.51
C TYR A 74 -5.17 -0.40 28.03
N THR A 75 -5.94 0.47 28.67
CA THR A 75 -6.28 0.40 30.08
C THR A 75 -7.78 0.27 30.23
N TYR A 76 -8.23 -0.73 30.96
CA TYR A 76 -9.64 -1.08 31.15
C TYR A 76 -10.12 -0.76 32.55
N GLN A 77 -11.36 -0.28 32.66
CA GLN A 77 -11.99 0.02 33.95
C GLN A 77 -12.11 -1.22 34.82
N ASN A 78 -12.47 -2.37 34.22
CA ASN A 78 -12.63 -3.64 34.89
C ASN A 78 -11.69 -4.68 34.31
N THR A 79 -11.48 -5.77 35.06
CA THR A 79 -10.67 -6.88 34.56
C THR A 79 -11.25 -7.51 33.31
N VAL A 80 -10.42 -7.64 32.30
CA VAL A 80 -10.67 -8.42 31.08
C VAL A 80 -10.29 -9.87 31.36
N ASN A 81 -11.24 -10.80 31.23
CA ASN A 81 -11.00 -12.22 31.51
C ASN A 81 -10.72 -13.04 30.23
N LEU A 82 -11.18 -12.58 29.09
CA LEU A 82 -10.95 -13.22 27.80
C LEU A 82 -11.02 -12.18 26.70
N SER A 83 -9.96 -12.11 25.93
CA SER A 83 -9.90 -11.30 24.72
C SER A 83 -9.10 -12.00 23.62
N LYS A 84 -9.32 -11.53 22.39
CA LYS A 84 -8.53 -11.88 21.21
C LYS A 84 -8.07 -10.60 20.53
N HIS A 85 -6.84 -10.59 20.04
CA HIS A 85 -6.28 -9.43 19.36
C HIS A 85 -5.64 -9.84 18.03
N ILE A 86 -5.65 -8.92 17.08
CA ILE A 86 -4.99 -9.01 15.79
C ILE A 86 -3.97 -7.88 15.72
N ILE A 87 -2.71 -8.22 15.47
CA ILE A 87 -1.62 -7.25 15.37
C ILE A 87 -1.04 -7.31 13.95
N LYS A 88 -0.96 -6.17 13.29
CA LYS A 88 -0.39 -5.99 11.96
C LYS A 88 0.64 -4.87 12.00
N MET A 89 1.75 -5.10 12.69
CA MET A 89 2.79 -4.07 12.91
C MET A 89 4.13 -4.42 12.26
N LYS A 90 4.25 -5.63 11.70
CA LYS A 90 5.47 -6.04 11.03
C LYS A 90 5.62 -5.32 9.68
N PRO A 91 6.77 -4.66 9.42
CA PRO A 91 7.01 -3.99 8.15
C PRO A 91 6.98 -4.95 6.96
N VAL A 92 6.40 -4.50 5.86
CA VAL A 92 6.40 -5.22 4.57
C VAL A 92 7.83 -5.45 4.11
N ILE A 93 8.12 -6.64 3.60
CA ILE A 93 9.44 -7.01 3.04
C ILE A 93 9.28 -7.20 1.54
N ASP A 94 9.90 -6.33 0.74
CA ASP A 94 9.92 -6.43 -0.72
C ASP A 94 11.14 -5.69 -1.32
N ALA A 95 11.12 -5.46 -2.63
CA ALA A 95 12.22 -4.75 -3.31
C ALA A 95 12.41 -3.28 -2.88
N LYS A 96 11.44 -2.68 -2.19
CA LYS A 96 11.46 -1.29 -1.74
C LYS A 96 11.76 -1.16 -0.24
N GLN A 97 11.63 -2.24 0.52
CA GLN A 97 11.72 -2.20 1.98
C GLN A 97 12.35 -3.49 2.52
N LYS A 98 13.45 -3.35 3.25
CA LYS A 98 14.23 -4.45 3.82
C LYS A 98 14.20 -4.38 5.34
N LEU A 99 13.75 -5.45 5.98
CA LEU A 99 13.72 -5.56 7.42
C LEU A 99 15.08 -6.07 7.95
N PHE A 100 15.66 -5.36 8.92
CA PHE A 100 16.88 -5.78 9.61
C PHE A 100 16.58 -6.45 10.94
N SER A 101 15.67 -5.86 11.73
CA SER A 101 15.22 -6.43 12.99
C SER A 101 13.78 -6.07 13.26
N HIS A 102 13.08 -6.94 13.98
CA HIS A 102 11.71 -6.70 14.42
C HIS A 102 11.48 -7.49 15.71
N SER A 103 11.01 -6.82 16.75
CA SER A 103 10.54 -7.43 17.98
C SER A 103 9.15 -6.94 18.31
N LEU A 104 8.36 -7.79 18.92
CA LEU A 104 7.02 -7.48 19.38
C LEU A 104 6.82 -8.07 20.79
N ASP A 105 6.74 -7.18 21.78
CA ASP A 105 6.55 -7.52 23.18
C ASP A 105 5.09 -7.28 23.58
N ILE A 106 4.50 -8.26 24.24
CA ILE A 106 3.11 -8.24 24.73
C ILE A 106 3.13 -8.38 26.24
N SER A 107 2.49 -7.46 26.96
CA SER A 107 2.52 -7.39 28.43
C SER A 107 1.77 -8.52 29.13
N VAL A 108 0.88 -9.22 28.42
CA VAL A 108 0.02 -10.28 28.98
C VAL A 108 0.35 -11.60 28.30
N ALA A 109 0.33 -12.70 29.07
CA ALA A 109 0.55 -14.04 28.54
C ALA A 109 -0.54 -14.40 27.52
N CYS A 110 -0.12 -14.73 26.29
CA CYS A 110 -1.01 -15.02 25.17
C CYS A 110 -0.58 -16.31 24.44
N ASP A 111 -1.58 -17.03 23.92
CA ASP A 111 -1.38 -17.92 22.79
C ASP A 111 -1.16 -17.06 21.54
N LYS A 112 -0.11 -17.36 20.78
CA LYS A 112 0.27 -16.60 19.58
C LYS A 112 0.17 -17.50 18.35
N GLU A 113 -0.44 -16.95 17.29
CA GLU A 113 -0.54 -17.62 15.99
C GLU A 113 -0.23 -16.62 14.89
N GLU A 114 0.64 -16.98 13.94
CA GLU A 114 1.02 -16.10 12.84
C GLU A 114 0.46 -16.64 11.52
N TYR A 115 -0.06 -15.73 10.69
CA TYR A 115 -0.53 -16.05 9.34
C TYR A 115 -0.44 -14.83 8.42
N VAL A 116 -0.65 -15.06 7.13
CA VAL A 116 -0.76 -13.98 6.13
C VAL A 116 -2.22 -13.84 5.72
N ASP A 117 -2.77 -12.62 5.81
CA ASP A 117 -4.15 -12.37 5.43
C ASP A 117 -4.34 -12.28 3.91
N VAL A 118 -5.60 -12.12 3.47
CA VAL A 118 -5.98 -12.05 2.05
C VAL A 118 -5.38 -10.85 1.31
N PHE A 119 -4.88 -9.85 2.02
CA PHE A 119 -4.22 -8.66 1.47
C PHE A 119 -2.69 -8.80 1.43
N GLY A 120 -2.17 -9.92 1.94
CA GLY A 120 -0.74 -10.18 2.05
C GLY A 120 -0.08 -9.52 3.27
N ASN A 121 -0.84 -9.14 4.29
CA ASN A 121 -0.30 -8.60 5.53
C ASN A 121 0.15 -9.74 6.45
N ASP A 122 1.32 -9.58 7.08
CA ASP A 122 1.72 -10.42 8.21
C ASP A 122 0.83 -10.11 9.42
N VAL A 123 0.18 -11.12 9.97
CA VAL A 123 -0.78 -11.00 11.07
C VAL A 123 -0.33 -11.86 12.23
N MET A 124 -0.26 -11.29 13.42
CA MET A 124 -0.17 -12.02 14.67
C MET A 124 -1.52 -12.03 15.37
N PHE A 125 -2.10 -13.19 15.52
CA PHE A 125 -3.30 -13.41 16.31
C PHE A 125 -2.91 -13.79 17.74
N LEU A 126 -3.55 -13.12 18.71
CA LEU A 126 -3.31 -13.33 20.13
C LEU A 126 -4.61 -13.72 20.82
N LYS A 127 -4.52 -14.70 21.74
CA LYS A 127 -5.58 -15.05 22.68
C LYS A 127 -5.01 -14.99 24.08
N THR A 128 -5.58 -14.14 24.94
CA THR A 128 -5.10 -14.00 26.33
C THR A 128 -5.38 -15.25 27.15
N ARG A 129 -4.42 -15.60 28.03
CA ARG A 129 -4.49 -16.76 28.91
C ARG A 129 -4.89 -16.43 30.34
N GLU A 130 -4.69 -15.18 30.74
CA GLU A 130 -4.92 -14.73 32.11
C GLU A 130 -5.69 -13.40 32.13
N PRO A 131 -6.38 -13.11 33.25
CA PRO A 131 -7.07 -11.84 33.43
C PRO A 131 -6.08 -10.66 33.54
N TYR A 132 -6.49 -9.50 33.00
CA TYR A 132 -5.68 -8.28 33.02
C TYR A 132 -6.56 -7.03 33.06
N THR A 133 -6.00 -5.89 33.47
CA THR A 133 -6.59 -4.55 33.39
C THR A 133 -5.82 -3.64 32.45
N GLU A 134 -4.58 -4.01 32.10
CA GLU A 134 -3.75 -3.30 31.14
C GLU A 134 -3.22 -4.29 30.09
N PHE A 135 -3.23 -3.87 28.84
CA PHE A 135 -2.70 -4.64 27.72
C PHE A 135 -1.81 -3.72 26.87
N THR A 136 -0.53 -4.02 26.86
CA THR A 136 0.47 -3.24 26.11
C THR A 136 1.07 -4.08 25.00
N VAL A 137 1.14 -3.50 23.83
CA VAL A 137 1.86 -4.01 22.66
C VAL A 137 3.00 -3.05 22.36
N LYS A 138 4.24 -3.49 22.47
CA LYS A 138 5.43 -2.71 22.15
C LYS A 138 6.16 -3.35 20.98
N MET A 139 6.41 -2.57 19.93
CA MET A 139 7.17 -2.97 18.75
C MET A 139 8.44 -2.14 18.65
N GLU A 140 9.55 -2.82 18.35
CA GLU A 140 10.80 -2.18 17.95
C GLU A 140 11.25 -2.76 16.61
N THR A 141 11.57 -1.89 15.65
CA THR A 141 11.89 -2.31 14.29
C THR A 141 12.99 -1.46 13.68
N LYS A 142 13.95 -2.10 13.01
CA LYS A 142 14.94 -1.46 12.14
C LYS A 142 14.68 -1.87 10.70
N VAL A 143 14.47 -0.90 9.80
CA VAL A 143 14.07 -1.11 8.41
C VAL A 143 14.78 -0.15 7.46
N ALA A 144 15.25 -0.64 6.31
CA ALA A 144 15.71 0.21 5.23
C ALA A 144 14.58 0.42 4.21
N VAL A 145 14.40 1.66 3.76
CA VAL A 145 13.46 2.05 2.70
C VAL A 145 14.25 2.62 1.52
N SER A 146 14.08 2.01 0.34
CA SER A 146 14.81 2.37 -0.87
C SER A 146 14.01 3.32 -1.75
N THR A 147 14.65 4.39 -2.24
CA THR A 147 14.07 5.36 -3.17
C THR A 147 14.18 4.99 -4.64
N ASN A 148 14.88 3.93 -4.98
CA ASN A 148 15.18 3.52 -6.36
C ASN A 148 13.96 3.34 -7.26
N TYR A 149 12.81 3.09 -6.68
CA TYR A 149 11.56 2.89 -7.41
C TYR A 149 11.09 4.14 -8.16
N TYR A 150 11.38 5.31 -7.62
CA TYR A 150 10.84 6.59 -8.12
C TYR A 150 11.53 7.09 -9.39
N ILE A 151 12.76 6.67 -9.65
CA ILE A 151 13.53 7.08 -10.83
C ILE A 151 12.99 6.45 -12.12
N ARG A 152 12.50 5.21 -12.06
CA ARG A 152 11.87 4.52 -13.21
C ARG A 152 10.54 5.14 -13.62
N LYS A 153 9.85 5.80 -12.70
CA LYS A 153 8.53 6.40 -12.93
C LYS A 153 8.58 7.56 -13.94
N LYS A 154 9.63 8.38 -13.93
CA LYS A 154 9.75 9.55 -14.82
C LYS A 154 9.76 9.20 -16.32
N SER A 155 10.17 8.02 -16.71
CA SER A 155 10.25 7.63 -18.13
C SER A 155 8.95 7.04 -18.70
N ILE A 156 7.99 6.66 -17.87
CA ILE A 156 6.73 5.99 -18.27
C ILE A 156 5.52 6.95 -18.20
N ASN A 157 5.69 8.12 -17.61
CA ASN A 157 4.63 9.06 -17.24
C ASN A 157 3.68 9.55 -18.36
N ASN A 158 4.00 9.32 -19.63
CA ASN A 158 3.28 9.99 -20.73
C ASN A 158 2.17 9.15 -21.38
N ARG A 159 1.76 7.99 -20.81
CA ARG A 159 0.90 7.06 -21.54
C ARG A 159 -0.37 6.61 -20.84
N ALA A 160 -0.55 6.88 -19.55
CA ALA A 160 -1.79 6.52 -18.86
C ALA A 160 -2.80 7.67 -18.97
N THR A 161 -3.87 7.44 -19.75
CA THR A 161 -4.97 8.42 -19.93
C THR A 161 -6.29 7.82 -19.48
N MET A 162 -7.21 8.66 -19.01
CA MET A 162 -8.58 8.27 -18.70
C MET A 162 -9.44 8.19 -19.97
N PRO A 163 -10.38 7.24 -20.03
CA PRO A 163 -10.63 6.16 -19.07
C PRO A 163 -9.60 5.03 -19.17
N ILE A 164 -9.23 4.43 -18.04
CA ILE A 164 -8.33 3.26 -18.07
C ILE A 164 -9.12 2.02 -18.51
N ALA A 165 -8.69 1.41 -19.61
CA ALA A 165 -9.27 0.17 -20.09
C ALA A 165 -8.62 -1.04 -19.38
N TRP A 166 -9.36 -1.68 -18.49
CA TRP A 166 -8.94 -2.89 -17.80
C TRP A 166 -9.37 -4.13 -18.58
N MET A 167 -8.44 -5.07 -18.80
CA MET A 167 -8.81 -6.40 -19.30
C MET A 167 -9.72 -7.12 -18.28
N PRO A 168 -10.65 -7.98 -18.70
CA PRO A 168 -11.59 -8.65 -17.78
C PRO A 168 -10.91 -9.34 -16.59
N TRP A 169 -9.80 -10.03 -16.82
CA TRP A 169 -9.04 -10.69 -15.75
C TRP A 169 -8.39 -9.70 -14.77
N GLN A 170 -7.93 -8.52 -15.26
CA GLN A 170 -7.40 -7.46 -14.40
C GLN A 170 -8.51 -6.90 -13.50
N ARG A 171 -9.71 -6.67 -14.06
CA ARG A 171 -10.87 -6.23 -13.29
C ARG A 171 -11.22 -7.21 -12.17
N GLN A 172 -11.21 -8.51 -12.45
CA GLN A 172 -11.47 -9.53 -11.44
C GLN A 172 -10.43 -9.49 -10.31
N MET A 173 -9.14 -9.43 -10.66
CA MET A 173 -8.06 -9.37 -9.66
C MET A 173 -8.09 -8.08 -8.83
N MET A 174 -8.49 -6.95 -9.44
CA MET A 174 -8.52 -5.64 -8.79
C MET A 174 -9.90 -5.31 -8.19
N ALA A 175 -10.89 -6.22 -8.30
CA ALA A 175 -12.26 -5.97 -7.83
C ALA A 175 -12.33 -5.41 -6.40
N PRO A 176 -11.60 -5.91 -5.39
CA PRO A 176 -11.65 -5.37 -4.04
C PRO A 176 -11.20 -3.91 -3.93
N TYR A 177 -10.38 -3.46 -4.88
CA TYR A 177 -9.80 -2.12 -4.92
C TYR A 177 -10.49 -1.18 -5.92
N LEU A 178 -11.48 -1.69 -6.66
CA LEU A 178 -12.32 -0.94 -7.62
C LEU A 178 -13.74 -0.70 -7.10
N LEU A 179 -14.19 -1.49 -6.11
CA LEU A 179 -15.51 -1.31 -5.51
C LEU A 179 -15.58 0.06 -4.83
N SER A 180 -16.63 0.81 -5.17
CA SER A 180 -16.93 2.07 -4.47
C SER A 180 -17.14 1.83 -2.98
N VAL A 181 -16.97 2.87 -2.20
CA VAL A 181 -17.34 2.86 -0.78
C VAL A 181 -18.86 2.79 -0.63
N GLU A 182 -19.34 2.23 0.47
CA GLU A 182 -20.76 2.15 0.76
C GLU A 182 -21.28 3.51 1.22
N LEU A 183 -21.91 4.24 0.30
CA LEU A 183 -22.54 5.54 0.53
C LEU A 183 -23.89 5.59 -0.21
N PRO A 184 -24.83 6.45 0.21
CA PRO A 184 -26.05 6.73 -0.55
C PRO A 184 -25.72 7.18 -1.99
N GLN A 185 -26.59 6.78 -2.93
CA GLN A 185 -26.37 7.04 -4.37
C GLN A 185 -26.17 8.52 -4.67
N THR A 186 -26.95 9.41 -4.03
CA THR A 186 -26.86 10.86 -4.21
C THR A 186 -25.49 11.41 -3.79
N GLN A 187 -24.90 10.89 -2.71
CA GLN A 187 -23.57 11.27 -2.26
C GLN A 187 -22.47 10.75 -3.21
N LEU A 188 -22.66 9.53 -3.75
CA LEU A 188 -21.74 8.99 -4.75
C LEU A 188 -21.79 9.77 -6.05
N GLU A 189 -22.95 10.26 -6.47
CA GLU A 189 -23.09 11.10 -7.66
C GLU A 189 -22.37 12.45 -7.49
N GLU A 190 -22.51 13.10 -6.36
CA GLU A 190 -21.82 14.35 -6.05
C GLU A 190 -20.29 14.17 -5.99
N LEU A 191 -19.82 13.10 -5.33
CA LEU A 191 -18.40 12.74 -5.30
C LEU A 191 -17.88 12.35 -6.70
N MET A 192 -18.70 11.74 -7.55
CA MET A 192 -18.34 11.43 -8.94
C MET A 192 -18.16 12.71 -9.75
N ASP A 193 -19.07 13.67 -9.63
CA ASP A 193 -18.96 14.97 -10.32
C ASP A 193 -17.68 15.70 -9.87
N TYR A 194 -17.38 15.65 -8.58
CA TYR A 194 -16.14 16.20 -8.04
C TYR A 194 -14.92 15.46 -8.61
N ALA A 195 -14.91 14.12 -8.65
CA ALA A 195 -13.84 13.33 -9.22
C ALA A 195 -13.62 13.62 -10.72
N VAL A 196 -14.70 13.73 -11.49
CA VAL A 196 -14.66 14.06 -12.93
C VAL A 196 -14.12 15.48 -13.17
N SER A 197 -14.29 16.41 -12.24
CA SER A 197 -13.69 17.74 -12.37
C SER A 197 -12.16 17.69 -12.48
N PHE A 198 -11.49 16.76 -11.77
CA PHE A 198 -10.06 16.53 -11.88
C PHE A 198 -9.66 15.99 -13.25
N VAL A 199 -10.47 15.10 -13.85
CA VAL A 199 -10.22 14.58 -15.20
C VAL A 199 -10.24 15.69 -16.23
N LYS A 200 -11.24 16.58 -16.15
CA LYS A 200 -11.43 17.70 -17.09
C LYS A 200 -10.27 18.69 -17.06
N ARG A 201 -9.77 19.05 -15.87
CA ARG A 201 -8.71 20.06 -15.72
C ARG A 201 -7.30 19.54 -15.91
N ASN A 202 -7.12 18.20 -16.05
CA ASN A 202 -5.83 17.55 -16.24
C ASN A 202 -5.72 16.79 -17.58
N ASP A 203 -6.48 17.18 -18.59
CA ASP A 203 -6.44 16.61 -19.94
C ASP A 203 -6.46 15.07 -19.94
N SER A 204 -7.22 14.48 -19.03
CA SER A 204 -7.34 13.02 -18.84
C SER A 204 -6.02 12.30 -18.49
N ASN A 205 -4.95 13.00 -18.12
CA ASN A 205 -3.70 12.37 -17.72
C ASN A 205 -3.82 11.79 -16.31
N VAL A 206 -3.71 10.47 -16.18
CA VAL A 206 -3.93 9.75 -14.90
C VAL A 206 -3.00 10.23 -13.80
N MET A 207 -1.72 10.44 -14.11
CA MET A 207 -0.74 10.87 -13.09
C MET A 207 -1.03 12.30 -12.61
N ALA A 208 -1.37 13.20 -13.54
CA ALA A 208 -1.73 14.57 -13.21
C ALA A 208 -3.03 14.63 -12.39
N ILE A 209 -4.03 13.81 -12.72
CA ILE A 209 -5.28 13.68 -11.96
C ILE A 209 -5.00 13.26 -10.51
N LEU A 210 -4.20 12.22 -10.30
CA LEU A 210 -3.89 11.69 -8.97
C LEU A 210 -3.06 12.68 -8.14
N ASP A 211 -2.10 13.35 -8.76
CA ASP A 211 -1.30 14.40 -8.11
C ASP A 211 -2.18 15.61 -7.73
N ASP A 212 -3.12 15.98 -8.59
CA ASP A 212 -4.06 17.07 -8.35
C ASP A 212 -5.07 16.76 -7.22
N ILE A 213 -5.61 15.53 -7.18
CA ILE A 213 -6.42 15.06 -6.04
C ILE A 213 -5.61 15.14 -4.75
N ASN A 214 -4.37 14.64 -4.78
CA ASN A 214 -3.47 14.63 -3.63
C ASN A 214 -3.21 16.04 -3.08
N LYS A 215 -2.84 16.95 -3.95
CA LYS A 215 -2.57 18.35 -3.61
C LYS A 215 -3.81 19.12 -3.19
N THR A 216 -4.96 18.87 -3.85
CA THR A 216 -6.22 19.50 -3.47
C THR A 216 -6.61 19.13 -2.04
N ILE A 217 -6.51 17.85 -1.67
CA ILE A 217 -6.80 17.45 -0.29
C ILE A 217 -5.82 18.14 0.67
N PHE A 218 -4.53 18.19 0.35
CA PHE A 218 -3.54 18.84 1.20
C PHE A 218 -3.78 20.34 1.40
N TYR A 219 -4.12 21.07 0.34
CA TYR A 219 -4.25 22.53 0.41
C TYR A 219 -5.62 23.02 0.86
N GLU A 220 -6.69 22.28 0.54
CA GLU A 220 -8.06 22.72 0.78
C GLU A 220 -8.71 22.11 2.03
N TYR A 221 -8.10 21.06 2.62
CA TYR A 221 -8.64 20.37 3.79
C TYR A 221 -7.78 20.64 5.02
N LYS A 222 -8.42 20.88 6.15
CA LYS A 222 -7.72 21.15 7.42
C LYS A 222 -7.47 19.84 8.18
N TYR A 223 -6.23 19.63 8.58
CA TYR A 223 -5.91 18.56 9.51
C TYR A 223 -6.36 18.95 10.93
N VAL A 224 -7.31 18.23 11.49
CA VAL A 224 -7.89 18.51 12.82
C VAL A 224 -7.96 17.20 13.61
N SER A 225 -7.06 17.02 14.55
CA SER A 225 -7.06 15.85 15.43
C SER A 225 -8.34 15.80 16.27
N GLY A 226 -8.96 14.61 16.35
CA GLY A 226 -10.17 14.39 17.13
C GLY A 226 -11.46 14.94 16.48
N SER A 227 -11.43 15.49 15.28
CA SER A 227 -12.62 15.99 14.56
C SER A 227 -13.47 14.87 13.96
N THR A 228 -12.94 13.67 13.85
CA THR A 228 -13.51 12.52 13.15
C THR A 228 -13.44 11.27 14.01
N ASN A 229 -14.17 10.24 13.62
CA ASN A 229 -14.21 8.93 14.26
C ASN A 229 -14.25 7.81 13.20
N LEU A 230 -14.31 6.56 13.63
CA LEU A 230 -14.29 5.39 12.73
C LEU A 230 -15.51 5.30 11.78
N THR A 231 -16.58 6.05 12.05
CA THR A 231 -17.80 6.09 11.21
C THR A 231 -17.82 7.26 10.25
N THR A 232 -16.83 8.18 10.32
CA THR A 232 -16.71 9.31 9.41
C THR A 232 -16.50 8.80 7.97
N THR A 233 -17.38 9.23 7.08
CA THR A 233 -17.38 8.81 5.68
C THR A 233 -16.54 9.72 4.79
N ALA A 234 -16.18 9.25 3.61
CA ALA A 234 -15.51 10.09 2.60
C ALA A 234 -16.36 11.32 2.21
N TYR A 235 -17.69 11.19 2.24
CA TYR A 235 -18.61 12.31 1.96
C TYR A 235 -18.60 13.35 3.08
N ASP A 236 -18.59 12.93 4.35
CA ASP A 236 -18.49 13.85 5.49
C ASP A 236 -17.20 14.69 5.40
N VAL A 237 -16.07 14.06 5.05
CA VAL A 237 -14.78 14.73 4.85
C VAL A 237 -14.85 15.71 3.68
N TYR A 238 -15.46 15.31 2.57
CA TYR A 238 -15.67 16.17 1.41
C TYR A 238 -16.47 17.44 1.75
N VAL A 239 -17.55 17.31 2.53
CA VAL A 239 -18.42 18.42 2.92
C VAL A 239 -17.76 19.31 3.97
N THR A 240 -17.18 18.72 5.01
CA THR A 240 -16.63 19.48 6.15
C THR A 240 -15.25 20.07 5.88
N ARG A 241 -14.53 19.54 4.88
CA ARG A 241 -13.15 19.94 4.57
C ARG A 241 -12.19 19.77 5.77
N GLN A 242 -12.46 18.80 6.63
CA GLN A 242 -11.66 18.53 7.83
C GLN A 242 -11.49 17.02 8.02
N GLY A 243 -10.38 16.61 8.65
CA GLY A 243 -10.12 15.22 8.98
C GLY A 243 -8.70 14.98 9.45
N VAL A 244 -8.36 13.71 9.56
CA VAL A 244 -6.98 13.23 9.84
C VAL A 244 -6.47 12.37 8.67
N CYS A 245 -5.26 11.83 8.76
CA CYS A 245 -4.64 11.06 7.69
C CYS A 245 -5.51 9.89 7.18
N GLN A 246 -6.23 9.22 8.09
CA GLN A 246 -7.19 8.17 7.74
C GLN A 246 -8.31 8.69 6.84
N ASP A 247 -8.87 9.84 7.17
CA ASP A 247 -10.01 10.43 6.48
C ASP A 247 -9.63 10.94 5.09
N PHE A 248 -8.49 11.60 5.00
CA PHE A 248 -7.93 12.09 3.73
C PHE A 248 -7.60 10.95 2.77
N SER A 249 -7.06 9.85 3.33
CA SER A 249 -6.82 8.62 2.57
C SER A 249 -8.13 8.01 2.07
N ASN A 250 -9.17 7.94 2.90
CA ASN A 250 -10.48 7.40 2.52
C ASN A 250 -11.16 8.24 1.43
N LEU A 251 -11.07 9.57 1.51
CA LEU A 251 -11.59 10.46 0.46
C LEU A 251 -10.84 10.25 -0.85
N PHE A 252 -9.51 10.22 -0.83
CA PHE A 252 -8.71 9.95 -2.03
C PHE A 252 -9.07 8.60 -2.66
N ILE A 253 -9.16 7.53 -1.85
CA ILE A 253 -9.54 6.19 -2.30
C ILE A 253 -10.91 6.21 -2.96
N CYS A 254 -11.88 6.91 -2.36
CA CYS A 254 -13.22 7.04 -2.90
C CYS A 254 -13.19 7.69 -4.30
N LEU A 255 -12.54 8.85 -4.43
CA LEU A 255 -12.43 9.57 -5.71
C LEU A 255 -11.72 8.74 -6.79
N ALA A 256 -10.60 8.07 -6.44
CA ALA A 256 -9.88 7.21 -7.36
C ALA A 256 -10.73 6.05 -7.87
N ARG A 257 -11.46 5.37 -6.97
CA ARG A 257 -12.33 4.23 -7.33
C ARG A 257 -13.52 4.66 -8.17
N LEU A 258 -14.11 5.80 -7.91
CA LEU A 258 -15.17 6.38 -8.75
C LEU A 258 -14.67 6.62 -10.18
N LEU A 259 -13.41 7.01 -10.36
CA LEU A 259 -12.77 7.12 -11.67
C LEU A 259 -12.35 5.77 -12.28
N GLY A 260 -12.62 4.64 -11.63
CA GLY A 260 -12.20 3.31 -12.08
C GLY A 260 -10.71 3.04 -11.92
N ILE A 261 -10.02 3.77 -11.03
CA ILE A 261 -8.62 3.55 -10.68
C ILE A 261 -8.57 2.71 -9.40
N PRO A 262 -7.96 1.49 -9.43
CA PRO A 262 -7.83 0.67 -8.24
C PRO A 262 -7.03 1.39 -7.17
N ALA A 263 -7.60 1.53 -5.98
CA ALA A 263 -6.98 2.21 -4.86
C ALA A 263 -7.11 1.37 -3.58
N ARG A 264 -6.05 1.39 -2.75
CA ARG A 264 -6.03 0.69 -1.47
C ARG A 264 -5.49 1.58 -0.36
N TYR A 265 -5.97 1.32 0.85
CA TYR A 265 -5.50 1.94 2.06
C TYR A 265 -4.16 1.33 2.48
N ARG A 266 -3.24 2.15 2.95
CA ARG A 266 -1.96 1.74 3.51
C ARG A 266 -1.79 2.34 4.90
N SER A 267 -1.42 1.53 5.87
CA SER A 267 -0.96 1.98 7.18
C SER A 267 0.55 1.80 7.31
N GLY A 268 1.17 2.62 8.14
CA GLY A 268 2.59 2.56 8.39
C GLY A 268 3.09 3.65 9.31
N TYR A 269 4.34 4.02 9.12
CA TYR A 269 5.02 5.07 9.87
C TYR A 269 5.62 6.09 8.90
N ILE A 270 5.79 7.32 9.38
CA ILE A 270 6.48 8.37 8.62
C ILE A 270 7.60 8.96 9.47
N PHE A 271 8.77 9.16 8.86
CA PHE A 271 9.85 9.94 9.48
C PHE A 271 9.62 11.41 9.19
N ASN A 272 9.36 12.18 10.25
CA ASN A 272 9.03 13.61 10.15
C ASN A 272 10.23 14.52 10.37
N GLY A 273 11.39 14.22 9.82
CA GLY A 273 12.65 14.97 10.00
C GLY A 273 12.63 16.48 9.71
N GLY A 274 11.49 17.15 9.94
CA GLY A 274 11.29 18.58 9.67
C GLY A 274 10.86 18.90 8.22
N ASN A 275 10.65 17.89 7.39
CA ASN A 275 10.31 18.07 5.98
C ASN A 275 8.81 18.27 5.70
N TYR A 276 7.96 18.04 6.71
CA TYR A 276 6.50 18.09 6.56
C TYR A 276 5.91 19.18 7.45
N SER A 277 4.92 19.90 6.93
CA SER A 277 4.28 21.01 7.62
C SER A 277 3.34 20.56 8.76
N ASN A 278 2.84 19.33 8.72
CA ASN A 278 1.97 18.76 9.74
C ASN A 278 2.77 18.10 10.87
N THR A 279 3.31 18.89 11.78
CA THR A 279 4.06 18.41 12.95
C THR A 279 3.20 17.66 13.99
N ALA A 280 1.87 17.80 13.93
CA ALA A 280 0.92 17.11 14.81
C ALA A 280 0.87 15.57 14.62
N MET A 281 1.62 15.03 13.65
CA MET A 281 1.64 13.61 13.31
C MET A 281 2.85 12.86 13.84
N SER A 282 3.72 13.50 14.66
CA SER A 282 5.01 12.92 15.06
C SER A 282 4.89 11.69 15.98
N ASP A 283 3.74 11.49 16.62
CA ASP A 283 3.59 10.51 17.70
C ASP A 283 2.47 9.48 17.42
N ALA A 284 2.17 9.21 16.15
CA ALA A 284 1.11 8.28 15.76
C ALA A 284 1.48 7.46 14.52
N THR A 285 0.75 6.37 14.30
CA THR A 285 0.77 5.68 13.01
C THR A 285 0.26 6.59 11.91
N HIS A 286 0.78 6.42 10.70
CA HIS A 286 0.39 7.20 9.54
C HIS A 286 -0.40 6.36 8.53
N ALA A 287 -1.23 7.05 7.74
CA ALA A 287 -2.02 6.45 6.69
C ALA A 287 -1.88 7.22 5.37
N TRP A 288 -1.88 6.47 4.28
CA TRP A 288 -1.85 7.01 2.92
C TRP A 288 -2.55 6.09 1.93
N VAL A 289 -2.49 6.42 0.66
CA VAL A 289 -3.13 5.69 -0.42
C VAL A 289 -2.10 5.06 -1.33
N GLU A 290 -2.36 3.86 -1.81
CA GLU A 290 -1.68 3.32 -2.98
C GLU A 290 -2.69 3.09 -4.10
N VAL A 291 -2.38 3.57 -5.30
CA VAL A 291 -3.18 3.39 -6.52
C VAL A 291 -2.44 2.50 -7.50
N TYR A 292 -3.17 1.64 -8.21
CA TYR A 292 -2.57 0.78 -9.22
C TYR A 292 -2.65 1.43 -10.60
N ILE A 293 -1.48 1.65 -11.19
CA ILE A 293 -1.35 2.26 -12.51
C ILE A 293 -0.81 1.22 -13.49
N PRO A 294 -1.43 1.02 -14.66
CA PRO A 294 -0.95 0.08 -15.66
C PRO A 294 0.53 0.31 -15.97
N TRP A 295 1.30 -0.77 -16.07
CA TRP A 295 2.74 -0.80 -16.38
C TRP A 295 3.68 -0.25 -15.30
N ILE A 296 3.15 0.44 -14.28
CA ILE A 296 3.89 0.98 -13.14
C ILE A 296 3.69 0.12 -11.89
N GLY A 297 2.45 -0.35 -11.66
CA GLY A 297 2.07 -1.06 -10.44
C GLY A 297 1.51 -0.12 -9.36
N TRP A 298 1.68 -0.47 -8.09
CA TRP A 298 1.21 0.31 -6.96
C TRP A 298 2.10 1.53 -6.69
N VAL A 299 1.49 2.71 -6.73
CA VAL A 299 2.12 4.02 -6.47
C VAL A 299 1.45 4.66 -5.26
N GLY A 300 2.25 5.15 -4.32
CA GLY A 300 1.77 5.75 -3.07
C GLY A 300 1.61 7.26 -3.19
N TYR A 301 0.50 7.78 -2.64
CA TYR A 301 0.19 9.20 -2.48
C TYR A 301 -0.19 9.47 -1.03
N ASP A 302 0.39 10.49 -0.45
CA ASP A 302 0.10 10.94 0.91
C ASP A 302 -0.66 12.28 0.87
N PRO A 303 -2.00 12.24 0.92
CA PRO A 303 -2.82 13.45 0.85
C PRO A 303 -2.72 14.32 2.11
N THR A 304 -2.18 13.81 3.20
CA THR A 304 -1.96 14.58 4.42
C THR A 304 -0.76 15.50 4.31
N ASN A 305 0.25 15.08 3.54
CA ASN A 305 1.48 15.83 3.33
C ASN A 305 1.60 16.36 1.88
N GLY A 306 0.63 16.11 1.02
CA GLY A 306 0.59 16.57 -0.37
C GLY A 306 1.70 16.02 -1.25
N CYS A 307 2.31 14.89 -0.87
CA CYS A 307 3.47 14.33 -1.54
C CYS A 307 3.23 12.91 -2.07
N GLU A 308 4.11 12.45 -2.94
CA GLU A 308 4.23 11.03 -3.24
C GLU A 308 4.99 10.33 -2.10
N VAL A 309 4.63 9.07 -1.84
CA VAL A 309 5.32 8.21 -0.87
C VAL A 309 6.77 8.02 -1.29
N ASN A 310 7.68 8.19 -0.35
CA ASN A 310 9.14 8.18 -0.54
C ASN A 310 9.83 7.34 0.55
N SER A 311 11.15 7.52 0.74
CA SER A 311 11.95 6.81 1.75
C SER A 311 11.61 7.16 3.20
N ASP A 312 10.78 8.18 3.44
CA ASP A 312 10.31 8.54 4.78
C ASP A 312 9.16 7.66 5.25
N HIS A 313 8.51 6.92 4.34
CA HIS A 313 7.31 6.14 4.61
C HIS A 313 7.64 4.65 4.77
N VAL A 314 7.39 4.11 5.95
CA VAL A 314 7.53 2.67 6.26
C VAL A 314 6.17 2.00 6.20
N ARG A 315 5.99 1.05 5.28
CA ARG A 315 4.75 0.30 5.06
C ARG A 315 4.64 -0.88 6.01
N ILE A 316 3.48 -1.04 6.65
CA ILE A 316 3.18 -2.19 7.51
C ILE A 316 2.00 -3.03 6.99
N ALA A 317 0.84 -2.44 6.75
CA ALA A 317 -0.32 -3.19 6.27
C ALA A 317 -1.07 -2.45 5.17
N CYS A 318 -1.85 -3.18 4.37
CA CYS A 318 -2.76 -2.61 3.39
C CYS A 318 -4.11 -3.32 3.40
N GLY A 319 -5.12 -2.64 2.85
CA GLY A 319 -6.45 -3.20 2.71
C GLY A 319 -7.35 -2.31 1.86
N ARG A 320 -8.64 -2.62 1.82
CA ARG A 320 -9.62 -1.82 1.10
C ARG A 320 -9.89 -0.48 1.78
N HIS A 321 -9.80 -0.46 3.11
CA HIS A 321 -10.01 0.67 4.01
C HIS A 321 -9.28 0.41 5.34
N TYR A 322 -9.42 1.34 6.30
CA TYR A 322 -8.75 1.31 7.61
C TYR A 322 -8.89 -0.02 8.36
N ILE A 323 -10.12 -0.59 8.43
CA ILE A 323 -10.37 -1.82 9.22
C ILE A 323 -9.51 -2.99 8.75
N ASP A 324 -9.26 -3.11 7.44
CA ASP A 324 -8.42 -4.18 6.88
C ASP A 324 -6.94 -4.00 7.24
N ALA A 325 -6.49 -2.76 7.46
CA ALA A 325 -5.08 -2.38 7.61
C ALA A 325 -4.74 -1.77 8.98
N THR A 326 -5.64 -1.82 9.95
CA THR A 326 -5.37 -1.28 11.29
C THR A 326 -4.21 -2.05 11.95
N PRO A 327 -3.25 -1.34 12.58
CA PRO A 327 -2.10 -1.98 13.24
C PRO A 327 -2.50 -2.89 14.39
N THR A 328 -3.52 -2.52 15.15
CA THR A 328 -4.04 -3.29 16.28
C THR A 328 -5.56 -3.32 16.26
N ALA A 329 -6.14 -4.48 16.48
CA ALA A 329 -7.57 -4.65 16.69
C ALA A 329 -7.80 -5.70 17.77
N GLY A 330 -8.83 -5.53 18.58
CA GLY A 330 -9.15 -6.46 19.65
C GLY A 330 -10.65 -6.67 19.82
N THR A 331 -11.01 -7.83 20.37
CA THR A 331 -12.37 -8.14 20.80
C THR A 331 -12.31 -8.66 22.21
N ILE A 332 -13.03 -8.00 23.11
CA ILE A 332 -13.21 -8.43 24.48
C ILE A 332 -14.47 -9.28 24.56
N TYR A 333 -14.32 -10.52 24.99
CA TYR A 333 -15.45 -11.45 25.15
C TYR A 333 -16.01 -11.44 26.58
N ARG A 334 -15.19 -11.07 27.58
CA ARG A 334 -15.60 -11.11 28.99
C ARG A 334 -14.84 -10.07 29.80
N GLY A 335 -15.58 -9.19 30.49
CA GLY A 335 -15.01 -8.12 31.31
C GLY A 335 -14.73 -6.83 30.55
N GLY A 336 -13.82 -6.02 31.03
CA GLY A 336 -13.32 -4.78 30.40
C GLY A 336 -14.02 -3.50 30.87
N GLY A 337 -15.25 -3.26 30.45
CA GLY A 337 -15.92 -1.96 30.66
C GLY A 337 -15.40 -0.88 29.72
N SER A 338 -15.32 0.37 30.18
CA SER A 338 -14.73 1.45 29.42
C SER A 338 -13.22 1.25 29.25
N GLU A 339 -12.69 1.66 28.11
CA GLU A 339 -11.26 1.59 27.80
C GLU A 339 -10.66 2.97 27.56
N THR A 340 -9.38 3.10 27.87
CA THR A 340 -8.54 4.23 27.49
C THR A 340 -7.39 3.71 26.65
N LEU A 341 -7.17 4.33 25.48
CA LEU A 341 -6.12 3.99 24.55
C LEU A 341 -5.02 5.07 24.59
N SER A 342 -3.77 4.65 24.74
CA SER A 342 -2.58 5.49 24.58
C SER A 342 -1.69 4.90 23.50
N ILE A 343 -1.22 5.74 22.58
CA ILE A 343 -0.32 5.37 21.50
C ILE A 343 0.88 6.31 21.54
N ASP A 344 2.10 5.75 21.57
CA ASP A 344 3.36 6.47 21.46
C ASP A 344 4.18 5.86 20.31
N VAL A 345 4.55 6.69 19.33
CA VAL A 345 5.33 6.26 18.15
C VAL A 345 6.51 7.18 17.98
N LYS A 346 7.70 6.61 17.88
CA LYS A 346 8.94 7.34 17.61
C LYS A 346 9.63 6.75 16.42
N VAL A 347 10.01 7.59 15.46
CA VAL A 347 10.72 7.19 14.24
C VAL A 347 12.04 7.95 14.18
N PHE A 348 13.14 7.24 14.13
CA PHE A 348 14.49 7.80 14.10
C PHE A 348 15.16 7.46 12.78
N ASP A 349 15.79 8.45 12.17
CA ASP A 349 16.71 8.22 11.05
C ASP A 349 18.08 7.81 11.64
N ILE A 350 18.52 6.62 11.29
CA ILE A 350 19.80 6.04 11.69
C ILE A 350 20.64 5.68 10.47
N THR A 351 20.40 6.37 9.35
CA THR A 351 21.20 6.23 8.13
C THR A 351 22.62 6.71 8.41
N GLU A 352 23.62 5.85 8.17
CA GLU A 352 25.05 6.16 8.31
C GLU A 352 25.60 6.82 7.05
#